data_6e29a232c967f904c495a83cffb79400
#
_entry.id   6e29a232c967f904c495a83cffb79400
#
_cell.length_a   1.000
_cell.length_b   1.000
_cell.length_c   1.000
_cell.angle_alpha   90.00
_cell.angle_beta   90.00
_cell.angle_gamma   90.00
#
_symmetry.space_group_name_H-M   'P 1'
#
loop_
_entity.id
_entity.type
_entity.pdbx_description
1 polymer ?
#
loop_
_entity_poly.entity_id
_entity_poly.type
_entity_poly.pdbx_seq_one_letter_code
_entity_poly.pdbx_strand_id
1 'polypeptide(L)'
;KGTTADPLATSRPNAMMQPALVDSDSDGYVDNLYAGDLFGNLWHVDISADSPDNWGSPIGSATVPAPLFITKGKKVGGTTWITQPITTTPAVGFHPQGGLMVFIGTGKYIEEADKTTTDQVTQTFYALWDKKGNTSTINSDRSELIQQQILREDSSHRLVSNNAIDWSTKKGWYLDLVNIGVSGSQNNQGERQVTNSML
;
A
#
# COMPACT_ATOMS: atom_id res chain seq x y z
N LYS A 1 -0.64 17.35 4.59
CA LYS A 1 0.40 17.82 3.66
C LYS A 1 1.09 16.58 3.12
N GLY A 2 1.21 16.45 1.78
CA GLY A 2 1.91 15.33 1.17
C GLY A 2 3.37 15.24 1.66
N THR A 3 3.91 14.04 1.67
CA THR A 3 5.32 13.84 2.01
C THR A 3 6.20 14.36 0.88
N THR A 4 7.42 14.74 1.19
CA THR A 4 8.42 15.20 0.21
C THR A 4 8.88 14.08 -0.76
N ALA A 5 8.35 12.87 -0.63
CA ALA A 5 8.71 11.73 -1.48
C ALA A 5 8.15 11.83 -2.92
N ASP A 6 7.08 12.61 -3.13
CA ASP A 6 6.53 12.88 -4.46
C ASP A 6 7.06 14.22 -4.98
N PRO A 7 7.81 14.26 -6.08
CA PRO A 7 8.33 15.52 -6.65
C PRO A 7 7.22 16.49 -7.09
N LEU A 8 5.97 16.02 -7.25
CA LEU A 8 4.81 16.85 -7.58
C LEU A 8 3.98 17.26 -6.36
N ALA A 9 4.37 16.85 -5.15
CA ALA A 9 3.60 17.09 -3.91
C ALA A 9 3.33 18.59 -3.62
N THR A 10 4.14 19.49 -4.14
CA THR A 10 3.96 20.95 -4.00
C THR A 10 3.01 21.53 -5.03
N SER A 11 2.75 20.85 -6.14
CA SER A 11 2.00 21.36 -7.30
C SER A 11 0.65 20.70 -7.51
N ARG A 12 0.35 19.59 -6.82
CA ARG A 12 -0.94 18.91 -6.92
C ARG A 12 -1.58 18.67 -5.54
N PRO A 13 -2.91 18.70 -5.45
CA PRO A 13 -3.60 18.40 -4.20
C PRO A 13 -3.43 16.93 -3.83
N ASN A 14 -3.36 16.62 -2.53
CA ASN A 14 -3.52 15.28 -1.99
C ASN A 14 -4.95 15.08 -1.51
N ALA A 15 -5.43 13.84 -1.55
CA ALA A 15 -6.71 13.44 -0.98
C ALA A 15 -6.55 12.10 -0.25
N MET A 16 -7.08 12.03 0.95
CA MET A 16 -7.21 10.78 1.70
C MET A 16 -8.46 10.06 1.21
N MET A 17 -8.34 8.75 1.01
CA MET A 17 -9.42 7.89 0.55
C MET A 17 -10.21 7.30 1.72
N GLN A 18 -11.27 6.55 1.40
CA GLN A 18 -12.12 5.92 2.40
C GLN A 18 -11.30 5.02 3.32
N PRO A 19 -11.38 5.19 4.65
CA PRO A 19 -10.66 4.33 5.58
C PRO A 19 -11.32 2.96 5.74
N ALA A 20 -10.50 1.96 6.05
CA ALA A 20 -10.92 0.73 6.69
C ALA A 20 -11.01 0.97 8.20
N LEU A 21 -12.07 0.47 8.82
CA LEU A 21 -12.34 0.55 10.25
C LEU A 21 -12.13 -0.84 10.85
N VAL A 22 -11.34 -0.97 11.90
CA VAL A 22 -10.98 -2.25 12.50
C VAL A 22 -11.20 -2.23 14.00
N ASP A 23 -12.06 -3.12 14.47
CA ASP A 23 -12.18 -3.54 15.87
C ASP A 23 -11.16 -4.68 16.06
N SER A 24 -10.07 -4.41 16.74
CA SER A 24 -8.92 -5.33 16.81
C SER A 24 -8.92 -6.22 18.06
N ASP A 25 -9.76 -5.93 19.04
CA ASP A 25 -9.92 -6.73 20.24
C ASP A 25 -11.31 -7.38 20.40
N SER A 26 -12.23 -7.07 19.45
CA SER A 26 -13.59 -7.60 19.38
C SER A 26 -14.49 -7.15 20.51
N ASP A 27 -14.31 -5.93 20.99
CA ASP A 27 -15.15 -5.33 22.04
C ASP A 27 -16.39 -4.59 21.47
N GLY A 28 -16.46 -4.45 20.14
CA GLY A 28 -17.54 -3.78 19.41
C GLY A 28 -17.25 -2.31 19.08
N TYR A 29 -16.10 -1.80 19.46
CA TYR A 29 -15.64 -0.46 19.11
C TYR A 29 -14.49 -0.52 18.09
N VAL A 30 -14.33 0.53 17.31
CA VAL A 30 -13.24 0.63 16.34
C VAL A 30 -11.99 1.14 17.04
N ASP A 31 -10.88 0.41 16.89
CA ASP A 31 -9.57 0.76 17.46
C ASP A 31 -8.63 1.38 16.45
N ASN A 32 -8.71 0.93 15.20
CA ASN A 32 -7.74 1.30 14.18
C ASN A 32 -8.41 1.74 12.88
N LEU A 33 -7.83 2.76 12.26
CA LEU A 33 -8.19 3.24 10.93
C LEU A 33 -7.00 3.08 9.99
N TYR A 34 -7.25 2.53 8.80
CA TYR A 34 -6.25 2.49 7.72
C TYR A 34 -6.77 3.19 6.48
N ALA A 35 -6.03 4.16 5.96
CA ALA A 35 -6.42 4.90 4.77
C ALA A 35 -5.24 5.14 3.84
N GLY A 36 -5.49 5.01 2.54
CA GLY A 36 -4.56 5.43 1.49
C GLY A 36 -4.74 6.89 1.11
N ASP A 37 -3.77 7.44 0.39
CA ASP A 37 -3.88 8.75 -0.21
C ASP A 37 -3.36 8.78 -1.66
N LEU A 38 -3.59 9.91 -2.38
CA LEU A 38 -3.16 10.09 -3.77
C LEU A 38 -1.64 10.15 -3.93
N PHE A 39 -0.90 10.40 -2.86
CA PHE A 39 0.56 10.42 -2.88
C PHE A 39 1.17 9.06 -2.52
N GLY A 40 0.32 8.03 -2.34
CA GLY A 40 0.75 6.66 -2.07
C GLY A 40 1.17 6.42 -0.63
N ASN A 41 0.74 7.27 0.30
CA ASN A 41 0.92 6.99 1.72
C ASN A 41 -0.21 6.10 2.21
N LEU A 42 0.13 5.07 2.97
CA LEU A 42 -0.80 4.30 3.78
C LEU A 42 -0.69 4.81 5.22
N TRP A 43 -1.76 5.37 5.73
CA TRP A 43 -1.86 5.91 7.07
C TRP A 43 -2.49 4.89 8.01
N HIS A 44 -1.96 4.80 9.22
CA HIS A 44 -2.57 4.14 10.37
C HIS A 44 -2.89 5.20 11.42
N VAL A 45 -4.11 5.18 11.95
CA VAL A 45 -4.56 6.00 13.07
C VAL A 45 -5.10 5.09 14.14
N ASP A 46 -4.52 5.16 15.33
CA ASP A 46 -4.97 4.48 16.53
C ASP A 46 -6.03 5.36 17.20
N ILE A 47 -7.22 4.81 17.43
CA ILE A 47 -8.35 5.45 18.08
C ILE A 47 -8.87 4.61 19.27
N SER A 48 -8.06 3.67 19.75
CA SER A 48 -8.41 2.76 20.86
C SER A 48 -8.50 3.45 22.23
N ALA A 49 -7.97 4.67 22.36
CA ALA A 49 -8.03 5.39 23.61
C ALA A 49 -9.42 5.97 23.90
N ASP A 50 -9.85 5.98 25.18
CA ASP A 50 -11.14 6.55 25.61
C ASP A 50 -11.31 8.03 25.27
N SER A 51 -10.20 8.79 25.24
CA SER A 51 -10.23 10.22 24.90
C SER A 51 -9.73 10.47 23.49
N PRO A 52 -10.50 11.21 22.65
CA PRO A 52 -10.05 11.61 21.32
C PRO A 52 -8.76 12.43 21.30
N ASP A 53 -8.38 13.06 22.43
CA ASP A 53 -7.12 13.80 22.54
C ASP A 53 -5.88 12.90 22.42
N ASN A 54 -6.06 11.59 22.63
CA ASN A 54 -5.02 10.58 22.53
C ASN A 54 -5.05 9.80 21.19
N TRP A 55 -6.00 10.13 20.31
CA TRP A 55 -6.08 9.50 19.00
C TRP A 55 -5.01 10.05 18.04
N GLY A 56 -4.41 9.20 17.26
CA GLY A 56 -3.41 9.64 16.30
C GLY A 56 -2.65 8.53 15.62
N SER A 57 -1.70 8.91 14.77
CA SER A 57 -0.79 7.91 14.17
C SER A 57 0.18 7.40 15.24
N PRO A 58 0.28 6.09 15.45
CA PRO A 58 1.29 5.51 16.34
C PRO A 58 2.71 5.66 15.77
N ILE A 59 2.82 6.12 14.51
CA ILE A 59 4.07 6.22 13.76
C ILE A 59 4.49 7.68 13.64
N GLY A 60 5.76 7.97 13.92
CA GLY A 60 6.27 9.34 14.00
C GLY A 60 6.09 9.96 15.39
N SER A 61 5.60 11.18 15.45
CA SER A 61 5.27 11.86 16.71
C SER A 61 3.91 12.54 16.61
N ALA A 62 3.33 12.92 17.73
CA ALA A 62 2.04 13.62 17.78
C ALA A 62 2.04 14.92 16.95
N THR A 63 3.19 15.59 16.84
CA THR A 63 3.35 16.82 16.06
C THR A 63 3.78 16.58 14.61
N VAL A 64 4.39 15.43 14.32
CA VAL A 64 4.88 15.04 12.99
C VAL A 64 4.51 13.57 12.77
N PRO A 65 3.24 13.25 12.50
CA PRO A 65 2.83 11.90 12.19
C PRO A 65 3.46 11.42 10.88
N ALA A 66 3.78 10.13 10.83
CA ALA A 66 4.33 9.48 9.64
C ALA A 66 3.40 8.35 9.16
N PRO A 67 3.38 8.03 7.86
CA PRO A 67 2.60 6.92 7.32
C PRO A 67 3.20 5.57 7.74
N LEU A 68 2.36 4.55 7.83
CA LEU A 68 2.78 3.16 8.00
C LEU A 68 3.68 2.69 6.85
N PHE A 69 3.33 3.09 5.63
CA PHE A 69 4.06 2.74 4.42
C PHE A 69 3.93 3.82 3.36
N ILE A 70 4.95 3.96 2.51
CA ILE A 70 4.91 4.81 1.33
C ILE A 70 5.19 3.93 0.12
N THR A 71 4.23 3.86 -0.81
CA THR A 71 4.38 3.10 -2.03
C THR A 71 5.49 3.68 -2.90
N LYS A 72 6.22 2.83 -3.59
CA LYS A 72 7.23 3.25 -4.55
C LYS A 72 7.09 2.48 -5.85
N GLY A 73 6.76 3.19 -6.89
CA GLY A 73 6.73 2.67 -8.25
C GLY A 73 8.09 2.76 -8.95
N LYS A 74 8.11 3.37 -10.12
CA LYS A 74 9.31 3.50 -10.96
C LYS A 74 10.21 4.65 -10.47
N LYS A 75 11.51 4.48 -10.60
CA LYS A 75 12.47 5.60 -10.48
C LYS A 75 12.52 6.44 -11.75
N VAL A 76 12.45 7.75 -11.61
CA VAL A 76 12.66 8.72 -12.68
C VAL A 76 14.08 9.26 -12.58
N GLY A 77 14.80 9.29 -13.69
CA GLY A 77 16.20 9.74 -13.71
C GLY A 77 17.15 8.90 -12.84
N GLY A 78 16.76 7.68 -12.48
CA GLY A 78 17.56 6.78 -11.66
C GLY A 78 17.59 7.10 -10.16
N THR A 79 17.05 8.23 -9.73
CA THR A 79 17.17 8.71 -8.33
C THR A 79 15.82 8.95 -7.65
N THR A 80 14.84 9.50 -8.35
CA THR A 80 13.57 9.91 -7.78
C THR A 80 12.49 8.84 -7.98
N TRP A 81 11.89 8.38 -6.90
CA TRP A 81 10.75 7.46 -6.96
C TRP A 81 9.46 8.21 -7.30
N ILE A 82 8.68 7.66 -8.21
CA ILE A 82 7.27 8.06 -8.37
C ILE A 82 6.45 7.19 -7.43
N THR A 83 5.67 7.82 -6.56
CA THR A 83 4.74 7.11 -5.69
C THR A 83 3.54 6.58 -6.48
N GLN A 84 2.95 5.51 -5.98
CA GLN A 84 1.77 4.88 -6.57
C GLN A 84 0.55 5.27 -5.74
N PRO A 85 -0.48 5.93 -6.30
CA PRO A 85 -1.68 6.30 -5.56
C PRO A 85 -2.38 5.10 -4.92
N ILE A 86 -2.95 5.27 -3.73
CA ILE A 86 -3.83 4.29 -3.09
C ILE A 86 -5.22 4.91 -3.09
N THR A 87 -6.11 4.43 -3.96
CA THR A 87 -7.45 5.03 -4.18
C THR A 87 -8.61 4.16 -3.70
N THR A 88 -8.31 2.98 -3.19
CA THR A 88 -9.31 2.03 -2.68
C THR A 88 -9.19 1.89 -1.17
N THR A 89 -10.28 1.47 -0.53
CA THR A 89 -10.28 1.13 0.90
C THR A 89 -9.34 -0.06 1.13
N PRO A 90 -8.39 0.01 2.08
CA PRO A 90 -7.59 -1.14 2.47
C PRO A 90 -8.47 -2.30 2.96
N ALA A 91 -8.09 -3.54 2.64
CA ALA A 91 -8.64 -4.71 3.32
C ALA A 91 -7.73 -5.07 4.50
N VAL A 92 -8.30 -5.42 5.65
CA VAL A 92 -7.53 -5.66 6.87
C VAL A 92 -7.96 -6.97 7.51
N GLY A 93 -6.99 -7.80 7.87
CA GLY A 93 -7.20 -9.06 8.57
C GLY A 93 -6.20 -9.24 9.71
N PHE A 94 -6.42 -10.27 10.55
CA PHE A 94 -5.52 -10.56 11.65
C PHE A 94 -4.28 -11.34 11.18
N HIS A 95 -3.12 -10.98 11.71
CA HIS A 95 -1.91 -11.75 11.47
C HIS A 95 -1.74 -12.84 12.54
N PRO A 96 -1.38 -14.09 12.19
CA PRO A 96 -1.24 -15.20 13.17
C PRO A 96 -0.25 -14.94 14.30
N GLN A 97 0.74 -14.09 14.07
CA GLN A 97 1.73 -13.68 15.09
C GLN A 97 1.35 -12.38 15.82
N GLY A 98 0.10 -11.96 15.72
CA GLY A 98 -0.43 -10.73 16.31
C GLY A 98 -0.22 -9.50 15.43
N GLY A 99 -1.05 -8.46 15.67
CA GLY A 99 -1.17 -7.30 14.80
C GLY A 99 -2.05 -7.57 13.58
N LEU A 100 -1.99 -6.70 12.61
CA LEU A 100 -2.89 -6.67 11.47
C LEU A 100 -2.15 -6.81 10.14
N MET A 101 -2.74 -7.55 9.22
CA MET A 101 -2.34 -7.57 7.81
C MET A 101 -3.18 -6.58 7.04
N VAL A 102 -2.52 -5.61 6.42
CA VAL A 102 -3.16 -4.56 5.62
C VAL A 102 -2.87 -4.81 4.15
N PHE A 103 -3.92 -5.02 3.37
CA PHE A 103 -3.85 -5.28 1.94
C PHE A 103 -4.26 -4.04 1.16
N ILE A 104 -3.40 -3.57 0.28
CA ILE A 104 -3.64 -2.42 -0.58
C ILE A 104 -3.20 -2.72 -2.02
N GLY A 105 -4.01 -2.31 -2.96
CA GLY A 105 -3.55 -2.19 -4.34
C GLY A 105 -3.38 -0.73 -4.71
N THR A 106 -2.48 -0.47 -5.63
CA THR A 106 -2.21 0.88 -6.09
C THR A 106 -2.81 1.16 -7.46
N GLY A 107 -3.06 2.43 -7.73
CA GLY A 107 -3.58 2.94 -8.98
C GLY A 107 -4.64 4.01 -8.78
N LYS A 108 -4.93 4.74 -9.84
CA LYS A 108 -6.06 5.67 -9.92
C LYS A 108 -6.71 5.61 -11.29
N TYR A 109 -7.99 5.94 -11.35
CA TYR A 109 -8.74 6.08 -12.59
C TYR A 109 -9.80 7.17 -12.39
N ILE A 110 -9.36 8.42 -12.23
CA ILE A 110 -10.19 9.56 -11.84
C ILE A 110 -10.06 10.77 -12.78
N GLU A 111 -9.08 10.76 -13.68
CA GLU A 111 -8.86 11.85 -14.64
C GLU A 111 -8.57 11.30 -16.04
N GLU A 112 -8.69 12.17 -17.06
CA GLU A 112 -8.55 11.75 -18.46
C GLU A 112 -7.19 11.13 -18.77
N ALA A 113 -6.12 11.63 -18.16
CA ALA A 113 -4.77 11.10 -18.32
C ALA A 113 -4.63 9.64 -17.82
N ASP A 114 -5.52 9.17 -16.96
CA ASP A 114 -5.48 7.80 -16.44
C ASP A 114 -5.96 6.75 -17.47
N LYS A 115 -6.59 7.17 -18.55
CA LYS A 115 -7.04 6.28 -19.64
C LYS A 115 -5.90 5.74 -20.48
N THR A 116 -4.77 6.43 -20.53
CA THR A 116 -3.61 5.94 -21.27
C THR A 116 -2.90 4.81 -20.54
N THR A 117 -2.39 3.85 -21.29
CA THR A 117 -1.52 2.77 -20.79
C THR A 117 -0.05 3.00 -21.15
N THR A 118 0.23 4.04 -21.93
CA THR A 118 1.59 4.40 -22.35
C THR A 118 2.32 5.15 -21.22
N ASP A 119 3.56 4.75 -20.96
CA ASP A 119 4.45 5.37 -19.96
C ASP A 119 3.90 5.41 -18.51
N GLN A 120 2.94 4.54 -18.22
CA GLN A 120 2.39 4.43 -16.87
C GLN A 120 3.41 3.81 -15.89
N VAL A 121 3.33 4.25 -14.64
CA VAL A 121 4.04 3.61 -13.54
C VAL A 121 3.42 2.24 -13.30
N THR A 122 4.24 1.20 -13.21
CA THR A 122 3.77 -0.13 -12.79
C THR A 122 3.10 0.00 -11.44
N GLN A 123 1.85 -0.46 -11.32
CA GLN A 123 1.13 -0.51 -10.07
C GLN A 123 1.44 -1.82 -9.33
N THR A 124 1.15 -1.86 -8.04
CA THR A 124 1.58 -2.96 -7.18
C THR A 124 0.47 -3.29 -6.19
N PHE A 125 0.31 -4.56 -5.90
CA PHE A 125 -0.47 -5.03 -4.76
C PHE A 125 0.48 -5.33 -3.61
N TYR A 126 0.15 -4.84 -2.40
CA TYR A 126 0.93 -5.00 -1.19
C TYR A 126 0.12 -5.70 -0.11
N ALA A 127 0.77 -6.55 0.64
CA ALA A 127 0.28 -7.08 1.91
C ALA A 127 1.31 -6.74 2.99
N LEU A 128 0.93 -5.91 3.93
CA LEU A 128 1.81 -5.28 4.91
C LEU A 128 1.42 -5.73 6.32
N TRP A 129 2.37 -6.23 7.08
CA TRP A 129 2.15 -6.58 8.49
C TRP A 129 2.41 -5.37 9.38
N ASP A 130 1.33 -4.83 9.91
CA ASP A 130 1.37 -3.86 10.99
C ASP A 130 1.41 -4.60 12.32
N LYS A 131 2.62 -4.85 12.79
CA LYS A 131 2.86 -5.60 14.03
C LYS A 131 2.31 -4.82 15.22
N LYS A 132 1.67 -5.52 16.16
CA LYS A 132 1.16 -4.88 17.39
C LYS A 132 2.26 -4.06 18.08
N GLY A 133 1.97 -2.79 18.36
CA GLY A 133 2.92 -1.82 18.96
C GLY A 133 3.97 -1.29 17.98
N ASN A 134 3.73 -1.40 16.67
CA ASN A 134 4.61 -0.81 15.67
C ASN A 134 4.57 0.72 15.74
N THR A 135 5.75 1.33 15.85
CA THR A 135 5.93 2.80 15.87
C THR A 135 6.79 3.30 14.73
N SER A 136 7.06 2.45 13.74
CA SER A 136 7.98 2.75 12.65
C SER A 136 7.34 2.54 11.29
N THR A 137 7.62 3.44 10.35
CA THR A 137 7.27 3.26 8.93
C THR A 137 7.95 2.00 8.39
N ILE A 138 7.18 1.17 7.68
CA ILE A 138 7.74 0.05 6.91
C ILE A 138 8.61 0.63 5.78
N ASN A 139 9.79 0.06 5.59
CA ASN A 139 10.77 0.62 4.68
C ASN A 139 10.25 0.68 3.23
N SER A 140 10.11 1.89 2.73
CA SER A 140 9.51 2.19 1.41
C SER A 140 10.38 1.74 0.22
N ASP A 141 11.64 1.34 0.43
CA ASP A 141 12.48 0.74 -0.61
C ASP A 141 12.16 -0.75 -0.87
N ARG A 142 11.15 -1.29 -0.17
CA ARG A 142 10.69 -2.68 -0.24
C ARG A 142 11.68 -3.71 0.32
N SER A 143 12.77 -3.29 0.97
CA SER A 143 13.77 -4.21 1.53
C SER A 143 13.23 -5.12 2.63
N GLU A 144 12.17 -4.66 3.34
CA GLU A 144 11.46 -5.43 4.35
C GLU A 144 10.30 -6.28 3.78
N LEU A 145 10.11 -6.33 2.46
CA LEU A 145 9.05 -7.09 1.80
C LEU A 145 9.66 -8.20 0.92
N ILE A 146 8.87 -9.26 0.73
CA ILE A 146 9.19 -10.32 -0.23
C ILE A 146 8.45 -10.04 -1.53
N GLN A 147 9.15 -10.10 -2.66
CA GLN A 147 8.51 -10.01 -3.95
C GLN A 147 7.83 -11.34 -4.30
N GLN A 148 6.54 -11.26 -4.63
CA GLN A 148 5.85 -12.27 -5.40
C GLN A 148 5.85 -11.87 -6.88
N GLN A 149 5.79 -12.83 -7.78
CA GLN A 149 5.91 -12.59 -9.21
C GLN A 149 4.79 -13.30 -9.98
N ILE A 150 4.31 -12.69 -11.05
CA ILE A 150 3.50 -13.39 -12.04
C ILE A 150 4.46 -14.22 -12.89
N LEU A 151 4.35 -15.55 -12.80
CA LEU A 151 5.23 -16.49 -13.46
C LEU A 151 4.76 -16.88 -14.85
N ARG A 152 3.44 -16.87 -15.04
CA ARG A 152 2.78 -17.22 -16.28
C ARG A 152 1.41 -16.59 -16.34
N GLU A 153 0.99 -16.26 -17.53
CA GLU A 153 -0.34 -15.74 -17.82
C GLU A 153 -0.88 -16.36 -19.11
N ASP A 154 -2.16 -16.68 -19.11
CA ASP A 154 -2.93 -17.03 -20.31
C ASP A 154 -4.24 -16.22 -20.31
N SER A 155 -5.16 -16.49 -21.25
CA SER A 155 -6.41 -15.75 -21.37
C SER A 155 -7.35 -15.85 -20.18
N SER A 156 -7.12 -16.78 -19.26
CA SER A 156 -8.06 -17.12 -18.18
C SER A 156 -7.41 -17.16 -16.81
N HIS A 157 -6.10 -17.38 -16.73
CA HIS A 157 -5.40 -17.66 -15.48
C HIS A 157 -4.06 -16.96 -15.39
N ARG A 158 -3.67 -16.64 -14.16
CA ARG A 158 -2.32 -16.23 -13.79
C ARG A 158 -1.75 -17.19 -12.76
N LEU A 159 -0.54 -17.64 -13.00
CA LEU A 159 0.26 -18.35 -12.01
C LEU A 159 1.15 -17.34 -11.31
N VAL A 160 1.01 -17.25 -10.00
CA VAL A 160 1.81 -16.35 -9.14
C VAL A 160 2.76 -17.20 -8.30
N SER A 161 3.94 -16.68 -8.01
CA SER A 161 4.88 -17.33 -7.11
C SER A 161 4.31 -17.43 -5.69
N ASN A 162 4.85 -18.35 -4.90
CA ASN A 162 4.55 -18.50 -3.49
C ASN A 162 5.85 -18.47 -2.69
N ASN A 163 6.60 -17.37 -2.81
CA ASN A 163 7.84 -17.19 -2.08
C ASN A 163 7.54 -17.09 -0.58
N ALA A 164 8.19 -17.93 0.21
CA ALA A 164 8.00 -17.96 1.65
C ALA A 164 8.44 -16.64 2.31
N ILE A 165 7.73 -16.25 3.35
CA ILE A 165 8.00 -15.03 4.10
C ILE A 165 8.59 -15.41 5.45
N ASP A 166 9.80 -14.96 5.70
CA ASP A 166 10.40 -15.02 7.04
C ASP A 166 9.89 -13.81 7.86
N TRP A 167 8.85 -14.02 8.65
CA TRP A 167 8.23 -13.00 9.48
C TRP A 167 9.11 -12.48 10.63
N SER A 168 10.29 -13.06 10.85
CA SER A 168 11.26 -12.53 11.79
C SER A 168 12.04 -11.34 11.21
N THR A 169 12.15 -11.26 9.88
CA THR A 169 12.93 -10.24 9.16
C THR A 169 12.11 -9.44 8.17
N LYS A 170 10.94 -9.94 7.76
CA LYS A 170 10.07 -9.32 6.75
C LYS A 170 8.74 -8.85 7.36
N LYS A 171 8.22 -7.80 6.78
CA LYS A 171 6.95 -7.17 7.17
C LYS A 171 5.87 -7.33 6.11
N GLY A 172 5.99 -8.32 5.23
CA GLY A 172 4.99 -8.59 4.21
C GLY A 172 5.55 -8.93 2.84
N TRP A 173 4.71 -8.73 1.83
CA TRP A 173 5.05 -9.02 0.44
C TRP A 173 4.42 -8.01 -0.52
N TYR A 174 4.90 -8.01 -1.76
CA TYR A 174 4.32 -7.24 -2.84
C TYR A 174 4.31 -8.01 -4.16
N LEU A 175 3.38 -7.64 -5.05
CA LEU A 175 3.22 -8.17 -6.39
C LEU A 175 3.07 -7.01 -7.37
N ASP A 176 4.03 -6.83 -8.24
CA ASP A 176 3.93 -5.84 -9.32
C ASP A 176 2.93 -6.33 -10.38
N LEU A 177 1.98 -5.45 -10.74
CA LEU A 177 0.93 -5.73 -11.72
C LEU A 177 1.48 -5.54 -13.14
N VAL A 178 2.00 -6.62 -13.68
CA VAL A 178 2.62 -6.67 -15.01
C VAL A 178 2.05 -7.84 -15.80
N ASN A 179 1.94 -7.70 -17.12
CA ASN A 179 1.66 -8.83 -17.99
C ASN A 179 2.93 -9.61 -18.30
N ILE A 180 2.80 -10.91 -18.45
CA ILE A 180 3.86 -11.78 -18.95
C ILE A 180 3.61 -12.02 -20.44
N GLY A 181 4.46 -11.45 -21.29
CA GLY A 181 4.42 -11.69 -22.74
C GLY A 181 4.79 -13.15 -23.09
N VAL A 182 4.48 -13.55 -24.32
CA VAL A 182 4.74 -14.90 -24.84
C VAL A 182 6.21 -15.31 -24.71
N SER A 183 7.12 -14.34 -24.75
CA SER A 183 8.56 -14.53 -24.56
C SER A 183 9.00 -14.57 -23.09
N GLY A 184 8.06 -14.50 -22.12
CA GLY A 184 8.37 -14.38 -20.70
C GLY A 184 8.77 -12.97 -20.28
N SER A 185 8.74 -11.99 -21.17
CA SER A 185 9.04 -10.60 -20.84
C SER A 185 7.90 -9.96 -20.04
N GLN A 186 8.25 -9.22 -18.99
CA GLN A 186 7.29 -8.46 -18.20
C GLN A 186 7.00 -7.12 -18.90
N ASN A 187 5.72 -6.82 -19.09
CA ASN A 187 5.26 -5.59 -19.72
C ASN A 187 4.24 -4.88 -18.81
N ASN A 188 4.39 -3.59 -18.64
CA ASN A 188 3.37 -2.76 -18.00
C ASN A 188 2.30 -2.41 -19.04
N GLN A 189 1.06 -2.85 -18.80
CA GLN A 189 -0.11 -2.52 -19.63
C GLN A 189 -1.10 -1.60 -18.91
N GLY A 190 -0.65 -0.94 -17.86
CA GLY A 190 -1.47 -0.01 -17.08
C GLY A 190 -2.45 -0.70 -16.13
N GLU A 191 -2.23 -1.97 -15.81
CA GLU A 191 -3.04 -2.67 -14.81
C GLU A 191 -2.92 -2.00 -13.45
N ARG A 192 -4.05 -1.85 -12.76
CA ARG A 192 -4.17 -1.11 -11.50
C ARG A 192 -5.36 -1.57 -10.70
N GLN A 193 -5.33 -1.35 -9.39
CA GLN A 193 -6.49 -1.59 -8.55
C GLN A 193 -7.32 -0.30 -8.44
N VAL A 194 -8.61 -0.39 -8.77
CA VAL A 194 -9.58 0.71 -8.68
C VAL A 194 -10.89 0.29 -7.99
N THR A 195 -10.94 -0.94 -7.49
CA THR A 195 -12.04 -1.49 -6.69
C THR A 195 -11.50 -2.01 -5.38
N ASN A 196 -12.33 -1.99 -4.33
CA ASN A 196 -11.93 -2.47 -3.01
C ASN A 196 -11.57 -3.96 -3.04
N SER A 197 -10.54 -4.34 -2.30
CA SER A 197 -10.24 -5.75 -2.00
C SER A 197 -11.27 -6.30 -1.01
N MET A 198 -11.54 -7.60 -1.11
CA MET A 198 -12.33 -8.36 -0.14
C MET A 198 -11.45 -9.49 0.42
N LEU A 199 -11.59 -9.77 1.71
CA LEU A 199 -10.98 -10.89 2.42
C LEU A 199 -12.02 -11.98 2.66
#